data_d033a90a8bb58e1b8a0f42f6f412cf4f
#
_entry.id   d033a90a8bb58e1b8a0f42f6f412cf4f
#
_cell.length_a   1.000
_cell.length_b   1.000
_cell.length_c   1.000
_cell.angle_alpha   90.00
_cell.angle_beta   90.00
_cell.angle_gamma   90.00
#
_symmetry.space_group_name_H-M   'P 1'
#
loop_
_entity.id
_entity.type
_entity.pdbx_description
1 polymer ?
#
loop_
_entity_poly.entity_id
_entity_poly.type
_entity_poly.pdbx_seq_one_letter_code
_entity_poly.pdbx_strand_id
1 'polypeptide(L)'
;MDLLAINSAATLFVSGEIDDWAPVRERGIDTIVDMDGTVDPGLSEAPNQVLYVYWPILDEDLPCLPRLEVLGRLVADLVGTDHRVLVHCRLGFNRSVLVIATALTHLGMSGEQALRHLRQLRPGALFNETFAEHVRALPARRIRVEVV
;
A
#
# COMPACT_ATOMS: atom_id res chain seq x y z
N MET A 1 -2.65 8.74 14.73
CA MET A 1 -2.43 8.08 13.43
C MET A 1 -1.11 7.34 13.44
N ASP A 2 -1.13 6.13 13.03
CA ASP A 2 -0.05 5.15 13.16
C ASP A 2 0.67 5.00 11.81
N LEU A 3 1.48 5.99 11.45
CA LEU A 3 2.19 6.05 10.16
C LEU A 3 3.50 5.28 10.25
N LEU A 4 3.60 4.19 9.49
CA LEU A 4 4.73 3.27 9.53
C LEU A 4 5.39 3.16 8.17
N ALA A 5 6.71 3.36 8.13
CA ALA A 5 7.50 3.11 6.92
C ALA A 5 7.70 1.60 6.71
N ILE A 6 7.48 1.14 5.48
CA ILE A 6 7.58 -0.27 5.11
C ILE A 6 8.97 -0.63 4.61
N ASN A 7 9.63 0.29 3.90
CA ASN A 7 10.95 0.09 3.33
C ASN A 7 11.99 1.01 3.95
N SER A 8 13.25 0.63 3.84
CA SER A 8 14.38 1.38 4.41
C SER A 8 14.54 2.77 3.78
N ALA A 9 14.15 2.94 2.53
CA ALA A 9 14.20 4.22 1.84
C ALA A 9 13.11 5.20 2.31
N ALA A 10 12.14 4.72 3.11
CA ALA A 10 11.01 5.50 3.60
C ALA A 10 10.21 6.16 2.45
N THR A 11 9.85 5.35 1.47
CA THR A 11 9.05 5.75 0.31
C THR A 11 7.71 5.03 0.22
N LEU A 12 7.51 4.01 1.05
CA LEU A 12 6.26 3.26 1.15
C LEU A 12 5.82 3.21 2.60
N PHE A 13 4.58 3.60 2.85
CA PHE A 13 4.03 3.74 4.19
C PHE A 13 2.67 3.07 4.30
N VAL A 14 2.34 2.65 5.52
CA VAL A 14 1.01 2.19 5.90
C VAL A 14 0.50 2.99 7.10
N SER A 15 -0.79 3.20 7.15
CA SER A 15 -1.45 3.73 8.34
C SER A 15 -2.91 3.25 8.44
N GLY A 16 -3.51 3.47 9.59
CA GLY A 16 -4.95 3.52 9.72
C GLY A 16 -5.50 4.82 9.15
N GLU A 17 -6.75 5.12 9.49
CA GLU A 17 -7.44 6.34 9.08
C GLU A 17 -6.58 7.59 9.32
N ILE A 18 -6.55 8.49 8.34
CA ILE A 18 -5.80 9.73 8.46
C ILE A 18 -6.63 10.75 9.27
N ASP A 19 -6.22 10.98 10.50
CA ASP A 19 -6.83 11.94 11.42
C ASP A 19 -5.99 13.22 11.56
N ASP A 20 -4.74 13.18 11.19
CA ASP A 20 -3.81 14.31 11.22
C ASP A 20 -2.91 14.27 9.98
N TRP A 21 -2.95 15.33 9.19
CA TRP A 21 -2.17 15.44 7.96
C TRP A 21 -0.73 15.87 8.18
N ALA A 22 -0.38 16.39 9.38
CA ALA A 22 0.97 16.86 9.64
C ALA A 22 2.04 15.77 9.43
N PRO A 23 1.91 14.54 9.94
CA PRO A 23 2.88 13.49 9.68
C PRO A 23 2.98 13.13 8.20
N VAL A 24 1.87 13.16 7.46
CA VAL A 24 1.84 12.88 6.02
C VAL A 24 2.67 13.93 5.26
N ARG A 25 2.48 15.20 5.58
CA ARG A 25 3.24 16.29 4.97
C ARG A 25 4.71 16.27 5.36
N GLU A 26 5.02 16.02 6.63
CA GLU A 26 6.39 15.94 7.13
C GLU A 26 7.21 14.84 6.46
N ARG A 27 6.57 13.73 6.10
CA ARG A 27 7.22 12.62 5.40
C ARG A 27 7.32 12.86 3.90
N GLY A 28 6.77 13.94 3.38
CA GLY A 28 6.80 14.25 1.95
C GLY A 28 5.98 13.29 1.10
N ILE A 29 4.95 12.69 1.65
CA ILE A 29 4.06 11.76 0.96
C ILE A 29 3.28 12.54 -0.11
N ASP A 30 3.40 12.08 -1.36
CA ASP A 30 2.77 12.71 -2.52
C ASP A 30 1.70 11.84 -3.19
N THR A 31 1.54 10.61 -2.73
CA THR A 31 0.53 9.68 -3.23
C THR A 31 -0.20 9.02 -2.08
N ILE A 32 -1.51 9.06 -2.13
CA ILE A 32 -2.39 8.40 -1.14
C ILE A 32 -3.21 7.35 -1.85
N VAL A 33 -3.18 6.13 -1.36
CA VAL A 33 -4.06 5.04 -1.77
C VAL A 33 -5.00 4.75 -0.60
N ASP A 34 -6.26 5.12 -0.79
CA ASP A 34 -7.31 5.00 0.22
C ASP A 34 -8.19 3.79 -0.08
N MET A 35 -8.09 2.79 0.78
CA MET A 35 -8.85 1.54 0.71
C MET A 35 -10.06 1.54 1.64
N ASP A 36 -10.32 2.64 2.34
CA ASP A 36 -11.41 2.78 3.30
C ASP A 36 -12.69 3.28 2.63
N GLY A 37 -13.78 3.28 3.38
CA GLY A 37 -15.13 3.54 2.85
C GLY A 37 -15.47 4.98 2.54
N THR A 38 -14.60 5.95 2.85
CA THR A 38 -14.85 7.38 2.60
C THR A 38 -13.61 8.06 2.05
N VAL A 39 -13.84 9.06 1.19
CA VAL A 39 -12.77 9.93 0.72
C VAL A 39 -12.19 10.72 1.90
N ASP A 40 -10.87 10.82 1.97
CA ASP A 40 -10.18 11.47 3.08
C ASP A 40 -10.53 12.96 3.15
N PRO A 41 -11.07 13.45 4.27
CA PRO A 41 -11.25 14.88 4.47
C PRO A 41 -9.90 15.57 4.66
N GLY A 42 -9.80 16.81 4.24
CA GLY A 42 -8.57 17.61 4.40
C GLY A 42 -7.49 17.34 3.35
N LEU A 43 -7.79 16.49 2.36
CA LEU A 43 -6.89 16.25 1.23
C LEU A 43 -6.62 17.56 0.48
N SER A 44 -5.36 17.81 0.13
CA SER A 44 -5.00 18.98 -0.66
C SER A 44 -5.62 18.91 -2.05
N GLU A 45 -6.29 19.99 -2.45
CA GLU A 45 -6.86 20.17 -3.79
C GLU A 45 -5.94 20.96 -4.71
N ALA A 46 -4.75 21.34 -4.24
CA ALA A 46 -3.80 22.08 -5.04
C ALA A 46 -3.34 21.24 -6.25
N PRO A 47 -3.29 21.84 -7.46
CA PRO A 47 -2.86 21.10 -8.65
C PRO A 47 -1.46 20.51 -8.49
N ASN A 48 -1.27 19.28 -8.99
CA ASN A 48 0.01 18.58 -9.05
C ASN A 48 0.64 18.22 -7.70
N GLN A 49 -0.08 18.34 -6.58
CA GLN A 49 0.48 18.05 -5.27
C GLN A 49 0.32 16.59 -4.85
N VAL A 50 -0.88 16.04 -4.97
CA VAL A 50 -1.19 14.70 -4.48
C VAL A 50 -1.91 13.89 -5.54
N LEU A 51 -1.38 12.70 -5.82
CA LEU A 51 -2.12 11.67 -6.52
C LEU A 51 -2.95 10.91 -5.49
N TYR A 52 -4.26 10.91 -5.65
CA TYR A 52 -5.17 10.24 -4.73
C TYR A 52 -5.93 9.14 -5.45
N VAL A 53 -5.72 7.90 -5.02
CA VAL A 53 -6.41 6.73 -5.54
C VAL A 53 -7.39 6.23 -4.49
N TYR A 54 -8.65 6.24 -4.82
CA TYR A 54 -9.72 5.81 -3.93
C TYR A 54 -10.36 4.55 -4.46
N TRP A 55 -10.19 3.45 -3.72
CA TRP A 55 -10.79 2.17 -4.05
C TRP A 55 -11.23 1.46 -2.77
N PRO A 56 -12.41 1.75 -2.26
CA PRO A 56 -12.90 1.08 -1.06
C PRO A 56 -13.18 -0.40 -1.34
N ILE A 57 -12.64 -1.26 -0.49
CA ILE A 57 -12.92 -2.69 -0.52
C ILE A 57 -13.39 -3.15 0.85
N LEU A 58 -14.01 -4.32 0.90
CA LEU A 58 -14.41 -4.95 2.16
C LEU A 58 -13.24 -5.75 2.74
N ASP A 59 -13.14 -5.76 4.05
CA ASP A 59 -12.17 -6.59 4.77
C ASP A 59 -12.76 -7.98 5.02
N GLU A 60 -13.09 -8.69 3.96
CA GLU A 60 -13.72 -10.00 3.96
C GLU A 60 -13.10 -10.88 2.87
N ASP A 61 -13.80 -11.03 1.76
CA ASP A 61 -13.33 -11.79 0.61
C ASP A 61 -12.35 -10.99 -0.25
N LEU A 62 -11.63 -11.68 -1.12
CA LEU A 62 -10.72 -11.04 -2.06
C LEU A 62 -11.49 -10.09 -2.99
N PRO A 63 -10.94 -8.90 -3.23
CA PRO A 63 -11.51 -7.97 -4.20
C PRO A 63 -11.23 -8.46 -5.64
N CYS A 64 -11.61 -7.66 -6.62
CA CYS A 64 -11.28 -7.90 -8.02
C CYS A 64 -9.75 -8.04 -8.16
N LEU A 65 -9.27 -9.23 -8.47
CA LEU A 65 -7.83 -9.53 -8.54
C LEU A 65 -7.09 -8.76 -9.63
N PRO A 66 -7.62 -8.60 -10.85
CA PRO A 66 -6.95 -7.77 -11.84
C PRO A 66 -6.75 -6.32 -11.40
N ARG A 67 -7.71 -5.73 -10.71
CA ARG A 67 -7.56 -4.36 -10.15
C ARG A 67 -6.54 -4.31 -9.03
N LEU A 68 -6.53 -5.32 -8.17
CA LEU A 68 -5.53 -5.43 -7.10
C LEU A 68 -4.11 -5.49 -7.68
N GLU A 69 -3.93 -6.29 -8.72
CA GLU A 69 -2.63 -6.40 -9.40
C GLU A 69 -2.18 -5.08 -10.02
N VAL A 70 -3.07 -4.40 -10.72
CA VAL A 70 -2.77 -3.10 -11.32
C VAL A 70 -2.43 -2.06 -10.27
N LEU A 71 -3.18 -2.04 -9.18
CA LEU A 71 -2.94 -1.09 -8.09
C LEU A 71 -1.61 -1.37 -7.37
N GLY A 72 -1.32 -2.63 -7.09
CA GLY A 72 -0.04 -3.01 -6.50
C GLY A 72 1.14 -2.64 -7.40
N ARG A 73 1.01 -2.85 -8.71
CA ARG A 73 2.01 -2.45 -9.68
C ARG A 73 2.18 -0.94 -9.76
N LEU A 74 1.08 -0.19 -9.72
CA LEU A 74 1.13 1.27 -9.68
C LEU A 74 1.92 1.76 -8.47
N VAL A 75 1.64 1.22 -7.30
CA VAL A 75 2.37 1.56 -6.07
C VAL A 75 3.86 1.24 -6.22
N ALA A 76 4.18 0.05 -6.72
CA ALA A 76 5.57 -0.35 -6.95
C ALA A 76 6.30 0.58 -7.92
N ASP A 77 5.66 0.94 -9.02
CA ASP A 77 6.23 1.84 -10.02
C ASP A 77 6.47 3.24 -9.45
N LEU A 78 5.54 3.77 -8.66
CA LEU A 78 5.68 5.06 -8.01
C LEU A 78 6.82 5.05 -6.99
N VAL A 79 6.91 4.01 -6.17
CA VAL A 79 8.02 3.84 -5.22
C VAL A 79 9.35 3.75 -5.95
N GLY A 80 9.38 3.04 -7.08
CA GLY A 80 10.58 2.90 -7.91
C GLY A 80 11.00 4.17 -8.64
N THR A 81 10.16 5.19 -8.68
CA THR A 81 10.43 6.49 -9.31
C THR A 81 10.51 7.64 -8.30
N ASP A 82 10.91 7.31 -7.07
CA ASP A 82 11.15 8.24 -5.96
C ASP A 82 9.91 8.98 -5.45
N HIS A 83 8.72 8.48 -5.74
CA HIS A 83 7.50 8.96 -5.10
C HIS A 83 7.34 8.33 -3.72
N ARG A 84 6.66 9.06 -2.84
CA ARG A 84 6.38 8.59 -1.48
C ARG A 84 4.90 8.28 -1.36
N VAL A 85 4.59 7.01 -1.14
CA VAL A 85 3.24 6.47 -1.21
C VAL A 85 2.79 6.03 0.17
N LEU A 86 1.61 6.50 0.57
CA LEU A 86 0.89 6.00 1.74
C LEU A 86 -0.31 5.18 1.27
N VAL A 87 -0.39 3.94 1.72
CA VAL A 87 -1.57 3.10 1.54
C VAL A 87 -2.24 2.96 2.89
N HIS A 88 -3.50 3.33 2.98
CA HIS A 88 -4.22 3.25 4.24
C HIS A 88 -5.60 2.62 4.10
N CYS A 89 -6.09 2.12 5.21
CA CYS A 89 -7.47 1.74 5.41
C CYS A 89 -7.88 2.21 6.81
N ARG A 90 -8.92 1.66 7.40
CA ARG A 90 -9.37 2.14 8.71
C ARG A 90 -8.39 1.87 9.83
N LEU A 91 -7.87 0.62 9.91
CA LEU A 91 -6.96 0.20 10.97
C LEU A 91 -5.51 -0.01 10.50
N GLY A 92 -5.30 -0.16 9.19
CA GLY A 92 -3.97 -0.37 8.64
C GLY A 92 -3.40 -1.78 8.82
N PHE A 93 -4.25 -2.82 8.86
CA PHE A 93 -3.83 -4.20 9.06
C PHE A 93 -4.12 -5.13 7.89
N ASN A 94 -5.25 -4.99 7.21
CA ASN A 94 -5.67 -5.96 6.18
C ASN A 94 -5.75 -5.36 4.78
N ARG A 95 -6.69 -4.46 4.53
CA ARG A 95 -6.96 -3.94 3.18
C ARG A 95 -5.79 -3.19 2.59
N SER A 96 -5.20 -2.27 3.34
CA SER A 96 -4.00 -1.54 2.93
C SER A 96 -2.79 -2.46 2.80
N VAL A 97 -2.63 -3.39 3.72
CA VAL A 97 -1.49 -4.32 3.72
C VAL A 97 -1.59 -5.31 2.56
N LEU A 98 -2.79 -5.69 2.14
CA LEU A 98 -2.99 -6.51 0.93
C LEU A 98 -2.41 -5.81 -0.30
N VAL A 99 -2.67 -4.53 -0.48
CA VAL A 99 -2.12 -3.74 -1.59
C VAL A 99 -0.60 -3.61 -1.48
N ILE A 100 -0.11 -3.31 -0.28
CA ILE A 100 1.33 -3.19 -0.03
C ILE A 100 2.06 -4.49 -0.31
N ALA A 101 1.54 -5.63 0.16
CA ALA A 101 2.12 -6.94 -0.10
C ALA A 101 2.19 -7.23 -1.61
N THR A 102 1.12 -6.91 -2.33
CA THR A 102 1.10 -7.04 -3.78
C THR A 102 2.19 -6.17 -4.42
N ALA A 103 2.33 -4.92 -3.98
CA ALA A 103 3.38 -4.01 -4.45
C ALA A 103 4.78 -4.58 -4.17
N LEU A 104 5.02 -5.12 -2.99
CA LEU A 104 6.31 -5.71 -2.63
C LEU A 104 6.68 -6.89 -3.54
N THR A 105 5.70 -7.65 -4.02
CA THR A 105 5.99 -8.72 -4.99
C THR A 105 6.44 -8.16 -6.33
N HIS A 106 5.90 -7.02 -6.74
CA HIS A 106 6.37 -6.31 -7.94
C HIS A 106 7.74 -5.64 -7.74
N LEU A 107 8.18 -5.50 -6.49
CA LEU A 107 9.51 -5.00 -6.13
C LEU A 107 10.53 -6.13 -5.90
N GLY A 108 10.14 -7.38 -6.15
CA GLY A 108 11.05 -8.53 -6.17
C GLY A 108 10.94 -9.48 -4.99
N MET A 109 10.09 -9.23 -4.01
CA MET A 109 9.82 -10.18 -2.93
C MET A 109 8.87 -11.29 -3.41
N SER A 110 9.03 -12.50 -2.88
CA SER A 110 7.94 -13.47 -2.94
C SER A 110 6.82 -13.07 -1.98
N GLY A 111 5.62 -13.58 -2.19
CA GLY A 111 4.49 -13.32 -1.27
C GLY A 111 4.80 -13.76 0.15
N GLU A 112 5.47 -14.89 0.32
CA GLU A 112 5.95 -15.37 1.62
C GLU A 112 6.90 -14.36 2.30
N GLN A 113 7.86 -13.84 1.54
CA GLN A 113 8.81 -12.85 2.05
C GLN A 113 8.11 -11.54 2.41
N ALA A 114 7.18 -11.08 1.56
CA ALA A 114 6.41 -9.88 1.80
C ALA A 114 5.59 -10.00 3.08
N LEU A 115 4.88 -11.12 3.27
CA LEU A 115 4.08 -11.36 4.45
C LEU A 115 4.93 -11.39 5.73
N ARG A 116 6.07 -12.07 5.68
CA ARG A 116 6.99 -12.13 6.80
C ARG A 116 7.54 -10.75 7.16
N HIS A 117 7.96 -9.99 6.18
CA HIS A 117 8.47 -8.63 6.34
C HIS A 117 7.42 -7.72 6.99
N LEU A 118 6.19 -7.75 6.48
CA LEU A 118 5.11 -6.91 6.99
C LEU A 118 4.70 -7.29 8.42
N ARG A 119 4.69 -8.59 8.75
CA ARG A 119 4.37 -9.06 10.10
C ARG A 119 5.47 -8.76 11.13
N GLN A 120 6.71 -8.64 10.68
CA GLN A 120 7.81 -8.17 11.54
C GLN A 120 7.67 -6.69 11.89
N LEU A 121 7.30 -5.87 10.90
CA LEU A 121 7.11 -4.43 11.09
C LEU A 121 5.83 -4.11 11.86
N ARG A 122 4.78 -4.87 11.60
CA ARG A 122 3.45 -4.65 12.16
C ARG A 122 2.86 -5.98 12.61
N PRO A 123 3.10 -6.38 13.86
CA PRO A 123 2.53 -7.63 14.39
C PRO A 123 1.01 -7.67 14.21
N GLY A 124 0.50 -8.76 13.67
CA GLY A 124 -0.92 -8.90 13.33
C GLY A 124 -1.29 -8.48 11.92
N ALA A 125 -0.33 -7.98 11.12
CA ALA A 125 -0.59 -7.62 9.72
C ALA A 125 -1.15 -8.82 8.94
N LEU A 126 -2.19 -8.57 8.12
CA LEU A 126 -2.90 -9.59 7.35
C LEU A 126 -3.47 -10.72 8.22
N PHE A 127 -4.11 -10.35 9.34
CA PHE A 127 -4.84 -11.34 10.13
C PHE A 127 -6.10 -11.85 9.41
N ASN A 128 -6.55 -11.19 8.35
CA ASN A 128 -7.52 -11.74 7.41
C ASN A 128 -6.84 -12.87 6.64
N GLU A 129 -7.16 -14.11 7.00
CA GLU A 129 -6.49 -15.29 6.42
C GLU A 129 -6.77 -15.48 4.93
N THR A 130 -7.93 -15.05 4.45
CA THR A 130 -8.23 -15.08 3.01
C THR A 130 -7.22 -14.21 2.24
N PHE A 131 -6.93 -13.03 2.75
CA PHE A 131 -5.91 -12.14 2.16
C PHE A 131 -4.50 -12.71 2.31
N ALA A 132 -4.19 -13.25 3.49
CA ALA A 132 -2.86 -13.82 3.76
C ALA A 132 -2.57 -15.03 2.84
N GLU A 133 -3.53 -15.92 2.64
CA GLU A 133 -3.36 -17.07 1.74
C GLU A 133 -3.11 -16.64 0.30
N HIS A 134 -3.85 -15.63 -0.17
CA HIS A 134 -3.63 -15.08 -1.50
C HIS A 134 -2.21 -14.53 -1.64
N VAL A 135 -1.75 -13.75 -0.66
CA VAL A 135 -0.40 -13.16 -0.67
C VAL A 135 0.67 -14.25 -0.66
N ARG A 136 0.53 -15.27 0.18
CA ARG A 136 1.51 -16.37 0.26
C ARG A 136 1.74 -17.06 -1.08
N ALA A 137 0.70 -17.15 -1.90
CA ALA A 137 0.77 -17.81 -3.20
C ALA A 137 1.39 -16.94 -4.29
N LEU A 138 1.62 -15.65 -4.05
CA LEU A 138 2.18 -14.76 -5.06
C LEU A 138 3.67 -15.03 -5.28
N PRO A 139 4.10 -15.16 -6.55
CA PRO A 139 5.53 -15.26 -6.86
C PRO A 139 6.20 -13.89 -6.77
N ALA A 140 7.51 -13.90 -6.62
CA ALA A 140 8.31 -12.71 -6.82
C ALA A 140 8.20 -12.27 -8.29
N ARG A 141 7.98 -10.98 -8.49
CA ARG A 141 7.88 -10.41 -9.83
C ARG A 141 8.93 -9.34 -9.98
N ARG A 142 9.67 -9.39 -11.08
CA ARG A 142 10.70 -8.39 -11.32
C ARG A 142 10.10 -7.16 -11.98
N ILE A 143 10.59 -5.99 -11.58
CA ILE A 143 10.36 -4.77 -12.33
C ILE A 143 11.03 -4.96 -13.68
N ARG A 144 10.25 -4.86 -14.76
CA ARG A 144 10.82 -4.82 -16.10
C ARG A 144 11.29 -3.41 -16.39
N VAL A 145 12.56 -3.28 -16.67
CA VAL A 145 13.06 -2.11 -17.37
C VAL A 145 12.76 -2.38 -18.86
N GLU A 146 11.74 -1.73 -19.38
CA GLU A 146 11.48 -1.77 -20.81
C GLU A 146 12.34 -0.73 -21.50
N VAL A 147 13.22 -1.22 -22.35
CA VAL A 147 13.93 -0.37 -23.29
C VAL A 147 13.08 -0.34 -24.56
N VAL A 148 12.45 0.74 -24.78
CA VAL A 148 11.70 0.96 -26.03
C VAL A 148 12.60 1.60 -27.06
#